data_bba1bfed026fe897698ba269fe0017a2
#
_entry.id   bba1bfed026fe897698ba269fe0017a2
#
_cell.length_a   1.000
_cell.length_b   1.000
_cell.length_c   1.000
_cell.angle_alpha   90.00
_cell.angle_beta   90.00
_cell.angle_gamma   90.00
#
_symmetry.space_group_name_H-M   'P 1'
#
loop_
_entity.id
_entity.type
_entity.pdbx_description
1 polymer ?
#
loop_
_entity_poly.entity_id
_entity_poly.type
_entity_poly.pdbx_seq_one_letter_code
_entity_poly.pdbx_strand_id
1 'polypeptide(L)'
;MEFLSNKPLLITDTILRDAHQSQAATRMTIEDMLPALETLDSIGYYSLECWGGATFDACMRFLGEDPWERLRTIRKHVKNTKLQMLFRGQNILGYKHYADDVVDAFCAKSIENGIDIIRIFDALNDVRNLEQAIKSTKKYGGQVEATLSYTMSPIHNEAYFVKLAKELEEMGADMICIKDMANLLLPMDAYSLVKALKETVSVPIHLHTHNTSGTGDMTLLMAAYAGVDIVDTGTSQPATESLVATLKGTVRDTGLDLGKMSDAAVHFRQVAQRLQDAGILDPKVLRVDTNTLLYQVPGGMLSNLISQLKQAGKEDKYYDVLAEIPRVRKDFGYPPLVTPSSQIVGTQAVMNIIMGERYKVFPKESKAMLKGEYGQLPGQVNPEVRAKAGIAPEDVVTCRPADLLEPELEKYRQEFRGLAKSDEDVLSLALFPQVAPKFIEKRDHQPEPVSDDAPAVRELYVDAKSIL
;
A
#
# COMPACT_ATOMS: atom_id res chain seq x y z
N MET A 1 -6.53 28.35 -17.29
CA MET A 1 -5.70 27.15 -17.60
C MET A 1 -6.58 26.19 -18.36
N GLU A 2 -6.11 25.60 -19.44
CA GLU A 2 -6.87 24.64 -20.26
C GLU A 2 -6.44 23.21 -19.90
N PHE A 3 -7.36 22.25 -20.04
CA PHE A 3 -7.03 20.84 -19.89
C PHE A 3 -6.17 20.35 -21.04
N LEU A 4 -5.11 19.62 -20.74
CA LEU A 4 -4.20 19.05 -21.76
C LEU A 4 -4.71 17.73 -22.35
N SER A 5 -5.83 17.19 -21.85
CA SER A 5 -6.49 16.00 -22.39
C SER A 5 -7.98 16.24 -22.58
N ASN A 6 -8.54 15.68 -23.65
CA ASN A 6 -9.98 15.71 -23.97
C ASN A 6 -10.68 14.40 -23.57
N LYS A 7 -9.97 13.47 -22.94
CA LYS A 7 -10.57 12.20 -22.49
C LYS A 7 -11.20 12.37 -21.10
N PRO A 8 -12.31 11.72 -20.79
CA PRO A 8 -12.84 11.64 -19.44
C PRO A 8 -11.76 11.19 -18.45
N LEU A 9 -11.79 11.73 -17.23
CA LEU A 9 -10.94 11.25 -16.15
C LEU A 9 -11.51 9.93 -15.62
N LEU A 10 -10.67 8.90 -15.54
CA LEU A 10 -11.04 7.62 -14.93
C LEU A 10 -10.76 7.64 -13.43
N ILE A 11 -11.55 6.94 -12.65
CA ILE A 11 -11.42 6.88 -11.20
C ILE A 11 -11.30 5.44 -10.73
N THR A 12 -10.30 5.19 -9.90
CA THR A 12 -10.19 4.01 -9.03
C THR A 12 -10.65 4.40 -7.63
N ASP A 13 -11.65 3.68 -7.09
CA ASP A 13 -12.04 3.89 -5.69
C ASP A 13 -11.32 2.94 -4.76
N THR A 14 -10.83 3.46 -3.63
CA THR A 14 -9.97 2.74 -2.68
C THR A 14 -10.66 2.37 -1.37
N ILE A 15 -11.99 2.58 -1.29
CA ILE A 15 -12.75 2.37 -0.04
C ILE A 15 -12.61 0.94 0.50
N LEU A 16 -12.48 -0.05 -0.38
CA LEU A 16 -12.39 -1.46 -0.01
C LEU A 16 -10.98 -1.88 0.46
N ARG A 17 -9.95 -1.04 0.30
CA ARG A 17 -8.58 -1.36 0.73
C ARG A 17 -7.86 -0.18 1.41
N ASP A 18 -7.34 0.80 0.64
CA ASP A 18 -6.40 1.80 1.18
C ASP A 18 -7.07 2.77 2.15
N ALA A 19 -8.30 3.18 1.88
CA ALA A 19 -9.02 4.11 2.74
C ALA A 19 -9.19 3.53 4.16
N HIS A 20 -9.74 2.32 4.30
CA HIS A 20 -9.91 1.75 5.64
C HIS A 20 -8.61 1.21 6.25
N GLN A 21 -7.61 0.87 5.41
CA GLN A 21 -6.28 0.55 5.92
C GLN A 21 -5.65 1.76 6.61
N SER A 22 -5.77 2.92 6.01
CA SER A 22 -5.15 4.15 6.51
C SER A 22 -5.90 4.78 7.68
N GLN A 23 -7.23 4.65 7.73
CA GLN A 23 -8.07 5.33 8.71
C GLN A 23 -8.51 4.43 9.86
N ALA A 24 -8.78 3.16 9.60
CA ALA A 24 -9.35 2.20 10.53
C ALA A 24 -8.47 0.95 10.71
N ALA A 25 -7.15 1.10 10.55
CA ALA A 25 -6.16 0.03 10.76
C ALA A 25 -6.54 -1.30 10.08
N THR A 26 -7.17 -1.25 8.91
CA THR A 26 -7.63 -2.41 8.14
C THR A 26 -8.70 -3.25 8.89
N ARG A 27 -9.61 -2.61 9.63
CA ARG A 27 -10.62 -3.31 10.47
C ARG A 27 -12.01 -3.40 9.83
N MET A 28 -12.22 -2.95 8.61
CA MET A 28 -13.47 -3.16 7.89
C MET A 28 -13.59 -4.63 7.46
N THR A 29 -14.68 -5.29 7.85
CA THR A 29 -14.94 -6.71 7.55
C THR A 29 -15.55 -6.90 6.16
N ILE A 30 -15.56 -8.13 5.65
CA ILE A 30 -16.28 -8.44 4.41
C ILE A 30 -17.78 -8.19 4.55
N GLU A 31 -18.35 -8.45 5.72
CA GLU A 31 -19.76 -8.19 6.05
C GLU A 31 -20.10 -6.69 5.97
N ASP A 32 -19.14 -5.82 6.32
CA ASP A 32 -19.29 -4.38 6.16
C ASP A 32 -19.28 -3.96 4.69
N MET A 33 -18.60 -4.70 3.83
CA MET A 33 -18.45 -4.37 2.41
C MET A 33 -19.64 -4.87 1.58
N LEU A 34 -20.14 -6.07 1.89
CA LEU A 34 -21.15 -6.78 1.10
C LEU A 34 -22.35 -5.92 0.70
N PRO A 35 -22.99 -5.14 1.60
CA PRO A 35 -24.17 -4.35 1.25
C PRO A 35 -23.93 -3.27 0.20
N ALA A 36 -22.67 -2.84 0.01
CA ALA A 36 -22.34 -1.76 -0.94
C ALA A 36 -21.71 -2.28 -2.24
N LEU A 37 -21.28 -3.54 -2.33
CA LEU A 37 -20.48 -4.03 -3.47
C LEU A 37 -21.20 -3.89 -4.81
N GLU A 38 -22.47 -4.26 -4.89
CA GLU A 38 -23.25 -4.15 -6.15
C GLU A 38 -23.51 -2.69 -6.54
N THR A 39 -23.71 -1.81 -5.56
CA THR A 39 -23.80 -0.36 -5.80
C THR A 39 -22.50 0.17 -6.35
N LEU A 40 -21.36 -0.15 -5.71
CA LEU A 40 -20.03 0.26 -6.18
C LEU A 40 -19.75 -0.25 -7.60
N ASP A 41 -20.08 -1.50 -7.91
CA ASP A 41 -19.94 -2.09 -9.24
C ASP A 41 -20.77 -1.37 -10.33
N SER A 42 -21.88 -0.74 -9.93
CA SER A 42 -22.80 -0.06 -10.85
C SER A 42 -22.48 1.43 -11.08
N ILE A 43 -21.56 2.03 -10.32
CA ILE A 43 -21.21 3.47 -10.41
C ILE A 43 -20.48 3.78 -11.71
N GLY A 44 -19.65 2.86 -12.19
CA GLY A 44 -18.85 3.03 -13.41
C GLY A 44 -17.38 3.35 -13.15
N TYR A 45 -16.84 3.02 -11.99
CA TYR A 45 -15.41 3.14 -11.69
C TYR A 45 -14.55 2.37 -12.69
N TYR A 46 -13.33 2.86 -12.94
CA TYR A 46 -12.33 2.14 -13.72
C TYR A 46 -11.90 0.85 -13.01
N SER A 47 -11.62 0.95 -11.71
CA SER A 47 -11.33 -0.18 -10.85
C SER A 47 -11.73 0.10 -9.39
N LEU A 48 -11.83 -0.97 -8.60
CA LEU A 48 -11.92 -0.94 -7.14
C LEU A 48 -10.65 -1.54 -6.57
N GLU A 49 -9.88 -0.76 -5.81
CA GLU A 49 -8.75 -1.31 -5.06
C GLU A 49 -9.30 -2.00 -3.82
N CYS A 50 -9.22 -3.33 -3.75
CA CYS A 50 -9.95 -4.13 -2.78
C CYS A 50 -9.08 -5.10 -1.97
N TRP A 51 -7.81 -5.32 -2.35
CA TRP A 51 -6.99 -6.37 -1.78
C TRP A 51 -5.50 -6.02 -1.77
N GLY A 52 -4.68 -6.85 -1.10
CA GLY A 52 -3.25 -6.61 -0.95
C GLY A 52 -2.90 -5.69 0.22
N GLY A 53 -1.70 -5.13 0.22
CA GLY A 53 -1.23 -4.28 1.31
C GLY A 53 -1.26 -5.01 2.66
N ALA A 54 -1.89 -4.41 3.67
CA ALA A 54 -2.06 -5.00 4.99
C ALA A 54 -3.36 -5.82 5.13
N THR A 55 -4.24 -5.80 4.13
CA THR A 55 -5.55 -6.47 4.21
C THR A 55 -5.41 -7.96 4.47
N PHE A 56 -4.46 -8.60 3.79
CA PHE A 56 -4.24 -10.05 3.90
C PHE A 56 -3.90 -10.49 5.33
N ASP A 57 -2.91 -9.85 5.94
CA ASP A 57 -2.52 -10.12 7.33
C ASP A 57 -3.65 -9.76 8.32
N ALA A 58 -4.30 -8.62 8.12
CA ALA A 58 -5.37 -8.15 8.99
C ALA A 58 -6.58 -9.07 9.00
N CYS A 59 -6.94 -9.67 7.86
CA CYS A 59 -8.01 -10.68 7.77
C CYS A 59 -7.77 -11.82 8.75
N MET A 60 -6.59 -12.43 8.70
CA MET A 60 -6.26 -13.58 9.55
C MET A 60 -6.03 -13.19 11.02
N ARG A 61 -5.29 -12.07 11.24
CA ARG A 61 -4.81 -11.66 12.56
C ARG A 61 -5.92 -11.09 13.44
N PHE A 62 -6.84 -10.32 12.85
CA PHE A 62 -7.75 -9.48 13.61
C PHE A 62 -9.23 -9.74 13.31
N LEU A 63 -9.54 -10.13 12.05
CA LEU A 63 -10.93 -10.25 11.63
C LEU A 63 -11.43 -11.70 11.64
N GLY A 64 -10.51 -12.68 11.70
CA GLY A 64 -10.88 -14.08 11.61
C GLY A 64 -11.42 -14.48 10.24
N GLU A 65 -11.07 -13.73 9.21
CA GLU A 65 -11.49 -13.93 7.82
C GLU A 65 -10.39 -14.58 6.98
N ASP A 66 -10.78 -15.47 6.07
CA ASP A 66 -9.88 -16.00 5.05
C ASP A 66 -9.65 -14.90 3.99
N PRO A 67 -8.40 -14.44 3.78
CA PRO A 67 -8.13 -13.38 2.83
C PRO A 67 -8.44 -13.75 1.37
N TRP A 68 -8.31 -15.01 1.01
CA TRP A 68 -8.64 -15.50 -0.32
C TRP A 68 -10.15 -15.59 -0.53
N GLU A 69 -10.88 -16.05 0.48
CA GLU A 69 -12.35 -16.09 0.45
C GLU A 69 -12.93 -14.68 0.39
N ARG A 70 -12.34 -13.71 1.10
CA ARG A 70 -12.71 -12.30 0.97
C ARG A 70 -12.61 -11.84 -0.48
N LEU A 71 -11.50 -12.14 -1.16
CA LEU A 71 -11.31 -11.76 -2.56
C LEU A 71 -12.35 -12.42 -3.47
N ARG A 72 -12.57 -13.72 -3.34
CA ARG A 72 -13.59 -14.45 -4.10
C ARG A 72 -14.99 -13.88 -3.87
N THR A 73 -15.30 -13.54 -2.64
CA THR A 73 -16.59 -12.93 -2.27
C THR A 73 -16.76 -11.57 -2.93
N ILE A 74 -15.75 -10.70 -2.90
CA ILE A 74 -15.80 -9.42 -3.60
C ILE A 74 -16.00 -9.64 -5.11
N ARG A 75 -15.22 -10.54 -5.73
CA ARG A 75 -15.34 -10.86 -7.16
C ARG A 75 -16.73 -11.40 -7.54
N LYS A 76 -17.36 -12.16 -6.66
CA LYS A 76 -18.71 -12.69 -6.88
C LYS A 76 -19.76 -11.59 -7.03
N HIS A 77 -19.62 -10.48 -6.30
CA HIS A 77 -20.56 -9.36 -6.30
C HIS A 77 -20.17 -8.22 -7.25
N VAL A 78 -18.87 -8.06 -7.55
CA VAL A 78 -18.34 -7.04 -8.47
C VAL A 78 -18.00 -7.70 -9.80
N LYS A 79 -18.79 -7.47 -10.84
CA LYS A 79 -18.67 -8.17 -12.14
C LYS A 79 -18.27 -7.27 -13.29
N ASN A 80 -18.60 -5.97 -13.22
CA ASN A 80 -18.39 -5.01 -14.29
C ASN A 80 -17.10 -4.19 -14.07
N THR A 81 -16.75 -3.95 -12.82
CA THR A 81 -15.59 -3.14 -12.43
C THR A 81 -14.38 -4.03 -12.21
N LYS A 82 -13.22 -3.57 -12.67
CA LYS A 82 -11.96 -4.28 -12.44
C LYS A 82 -11.61 -4.28 -10.95
N LEU A 83 -11.04 -5.39 -10.47
CA LEU A 83 -10.50 -5.49 -9.13
C LEU A 83 -8.98 -5.28 -9.16
N GLN A 84 -8.52 -4.40 -8.28
CA GLN A 84 -7.12 -4.03 -8.16
C GLN A 84 -6.58 -4.40 -6.80
N MET A 85 -5.31 -4.83 -6.77
CA MET A 85 -4.57 -5.09 -5.53
C MET A 85 -3.28 -4.30 -5.45
N LEU A 86 -2.82 -4.02 -4.22
CA LEU A 86 -1.50 -3.48 -3.96
C LEU A 86 -0.51 -4.61 -3.67
N PHE A 87 0.66 -4.57 -4.35
CA PHE A 87 1.69 -5.60 -4.31
C PHE A 87 3.08 -4.98 -4.11
N ARG A 88 3.86 -5.49 -3.15
CA ARG A 88 5.17 -4.90 -2.78
C ARG A 88 6.33 -5.57 -3.52
N GLY A 89 6.30 -5.60 -4.86
CA GLY A 89 7.38 -6.19 -5.66
C GLY A 89 7.85 -7.54 -5.11
N GLN A 90 9.15 -7.70 -4.92
CA GLN A 90 9.71 -8.96 -4.42
C GLN A 90 9.29 -9.35 -2.99
N ASN A 91 8.70 -8.41 -2.24
CA ASN A 91 8.18 -8.66 -0.89
C ASN A 91 6.74 -9.20 -0.89
N ILE A 92 6.08 -9.26 -2.04
CA ILE A 92 4.66 -9.66 -2.18
C ILE A 92 3.76 -8.80 -1.26
N LEU A 93 3.38 -9.30 -0.09
CA LEU A 93 2.65 -8.59 0.96
C LEU A 93 3.43 -8.53 2.28
N GLY A 94 4.64 -9.10 2.30
CA GLY A 94 5.49 -9.20 3.48
C GLY A 94 6.50 -8.06 3.64
N TYR A 95 7.50 -8.31 4.46
CA TYR A 95 8.56 -7.35 4.83
C TYR A 95 9.97 -7.84 4.48
N LYS A 96 10.09 -8.98 3.81
CA LYS A 96 11.33 -9.57 3.28
C LYS A 96 11.14 -9.90 1.80
N HIS A 97 12.23 -10.11 1.09
CA HIS A 97 12.18 -10.68 -0.26
C HIS A 97 11.82 -12.17 -0.20
N TYR A 98 11.01 -12.60 -1.14
CA TYR A 98 10.69 -14.01 -1.41
C TYR A 98 11.35 -14.45 -2.71
N ALA A 99 11.57 -15.76 -2.85
CA ALA A 99 12.09 -16.32 -4.09
C ALA A 99 11.11 -16.14 -5.26
N ASP A 100 11.63 -16.14 -6.47
CA ASP A 100 10.85 -15.83 -7.70
C ASP A 100 9.69 -16.79 -7.91
N ASP A 101 9.84 -18.07 -7.54
CA ASP A 101 8.77 -19.08 -7.64
C ASP A 101 7.60 -18.79 -6.70
N VAL A 102 7.86 -18.21 -5.51
CA VAL A 102 6.80 -17.79 -4.57
C VAL A 102 6.07 -16.56 -5.12
N VAL A 103 6.81 -15.59 -5.70
CA VAL A 103 6.22 -14.41 -6.35
C VAL A 103 5.35 -14.83 -7.53
N ASP A 104 5.85 -15.74 -8.37
CA ASP A 104 5.12 -16.27 -9.54
C ASP A 104 3.81 -16.95 -9.11
N ALA A 105 3.87 -17.83 -8.10
CA ALA A 105 2.70 -18.53 -7.59
C ALA A 105 1.68 -17.57 -6.96
N PHE A 106 2.14 -16.55 -6.23
CA PHE A 106 1.23 -15.58 -5.61
C PHE A 106 0.51 -14.72 -6.66
N CYS A 107 1.21 -14.25 -7.70
CA CYS A 107 0.59 -13.54 -8.83
C CYS A 107 -0.45 -14.43 -9.54
N ALA A 108 -0.11 -15.71 -9.82
CA ALA A 108 -1.02 -16.66 -10.43
C ALA A 108 -2.31 -16.80 -9.63
N LYS A 109 -2.18 -17.06 -8.31
CA LYS A 109 -3.34 -17.22 -7.43
C LYS A 109 -4.14 -15.95 -7.22
N SER A 110 -3.52 -14.78 -7.21
CA SER A 110 -4.23 -13.51 -7.14
C SER A 110 -5.14 -13.31 -8.35
N ILE A 111 -4.64 -13.58 -9.55
CA ILE A 111 -5.40 -13.43 -10.79
C ILE A 111 -6.49 -14.53 -10.89
N GLU A 112 -6.17 -15.77 -10.57
CA GLU A 112 -7.12 -16.89 -10.53
C GLU A 112 -8.31 -16.61 -9.60
N ASN A 113 -8.06 -15.95 -8.45
CA ASN A 113 -9.08 -15.59 -7.48
C ASN A 113 -9.80 -14.26 -7.78
N GLY A 114 -9.50 -13.61 -8.93
CA GLY A 114 -10.31 -12.51 -9.46
C GLY A 114 -9.69 -11.13 -9.51
N ILE A 115 -8.38 -10.99 -9.26
CA ILE A 115 -7.66 -9.73 -9.46
C ILE A 115 -7.43 -9.49 -10.96
N ASP A 116 -7.79 -8.31 -11.45
CA ASP A 116 -7.56 -7.86 -12.82
C ASP A 116 -6.28 -7.03 -12.95
N ILE A 117 -5.99 -6.18 -11.93
CA ILE A 117 -4.87 -5.24 -11.95
C ILE A 117 -3.98 -5.48 -10.72
N ILE A 118 -2.69 -5.72 -10.95
CA ILE A 118 -1.70 -5.77 -9.88
C ILE A 118 -0.88 -4.47 -9.90
N ARG A 119 -1.09 -3.62 -8.88
CA ARG A 119 -0.28 -2.41 -8.63
C ARG A 119 0.98 -2.83 -7.88
N ILE A 120 2.10 -2.79 -8.58
CA ILE A 120 3.38 -3.28 -8.10
C ILE A 120 4.28 -2.10 -7.76
N PHE A 121 4.78 -2.03 -6.51
CA PHE A 121 5.72 -0.99 -6.10
C PHE A 121 6.93 -1.58 -5.36
N ASP A 122 8.03 -0.84 -5.38
CA ASP A 122 9.18 -1.06 -4.52
C ASP A 122 9.43 0.16 -3.62
N ALA A 123 9.78 -0.10 -2.36
CA ALA A 123 9.99 0.96 -1.38
C ALA A 123 11.24 1.82 -1.67
N LEU A 124 12.18 1.31 -2.45
CA LEU A 124 13.42 2.02 -2.82
C LEU A 124 13.40 2.55 -4.25
N ASN A 125 12.33 2.26 -5.02
CA ASN A 125 12.26 2.45 -6.47
C ASN A 125 13.35 1.65 -7.23
N ASP A 126 13.77 0.51 -6.69
CA ASP A 126 14.65 -0.41 -7.41
C ASP A 126 13.82 -1.27 -8.35
N VAL A 127 13.82 -0.93 -9.64
CA VAL A 127 13.01 -1.60 -10.68
C VAL A 127 13.28 -3.10 -10.78
N ARG A 128 14.47 -3.56 -10.39
CA ARG A 128 14.84 -4.98 -10.39
C ARG A 128 13.95 -5.80 -9.43
N ASN A 129 13.50 -5.18 -8.35
CA ASN A 129 12.56 -5.80 -7.39
C ASN A 129 11.13 -5.92 -7.92
N LEU A 130 10.82 -5.29 -9.07
CA LEU A 130 9.51 -5.37 -9.72
C LEU A 130 9.48 -6.42 -10.85
N GLU A 131 10.64 -6.82 -11.35
CA GLU A 131 10.79 -7.62 -12.56
C GLU A 131 9.97 -8.91 -12.53
N GLN A 132 10.12 -9.73 -11.49
CA GLN A 132 9.40 -11.00 -11.41
C GLN A 132 7.89 -10.81 -11.31
N ALA A 133 7.42 -9.85 -10.52
CA ALA A 133 6.00 -9.57 -10.38
C ALA A 133 5.37 -9.04 -11.68
N ILE A 134 6.07 -8.17 -12.43
CA ILE A 134 5.65 -7.69 -13.76
C ILE A 134 5.51 -8.88 -14.72
N LYS A 135 6.55 -9.70 -14.83
CA LYS A 135 6.61 -10.86 -15.71
C LYS A 135 5.49 -11.86 -15.38
N SER A 136 5.30 -12.19 -14.10
CA SER A 136 4.29 -13.13 -13.66
C SER A 136 2.87 -12.60 -13.87
N THR A 137 2.60 -11.34 -13.58
CA THR A 137 1.29 -10.72 -13.81
C THR A 137 0.88 -10.84 -15.27
N LYS A 138 1.78 -10.51 -16.19
CA LYS A 138 1.52 -10.64 -17.64
C LYS A 138 1.36 -12.09 -18.08
N LYS A 139 2.17 -13.00 -17.56
CA LYS A 139 2.11 -14.44 -17.85
C LYS A 139 0.73 -15.02 -17.54
N TYR A 140 0.09 -14.57 -16.47
CA TYR A 140 -1.22 -15.05 -16.05
C TYR A 140 -2.40 -14.17 -16.52
N GLY A 141 -2.17 -13.19 -17.38
CA GLY A 141 -3.19 -12.39 -18.04
C GLY A 141 -3.71 -11.20 -17.22
N GLY A 142 -3.06 -10.85 -16.11
CA GLY A 142 -3.36 -9.64 -15.35
C GLY A 142 -2.77 -8.38 -16.00
N GLN A 143 -3.31 -7.21 -15.62
CA GLN A 143 -2.75 -5.92 -16.01
C GLN A 143 -1.71 -5.46 -15.01
N VAL A 144 -0.57 -5.01 -15.51
CA VAL A 144 0.55 -4.48 -14.70
C VAL A 144 0.41 -3.00 -14.52
N GLU A 145 0.23 -2.54 -13.30
CA GLU A 145 0.38 -1.16 -12.92
C GLU A 145 1.70 -0.99 -12.14
N ALA A 146 2.76 -0.56 -12.82
CA ALA A 146 4.05 -0.36 -12.20
C ALA A 146 4.14 1.04 -11.56
N THR A 147 4.78 1.13 -10.40
CA THR A 147 4.61 2.27 -9.50
C THR A 147 5.90 3.01 -9.24
N LEU A 148 5.83 4.34 -9.32
CA LEU A 148 6.82 5.29 -8.85
C LEU A 148 6.50 5.64 -7.38
N SER A 149 7.29 5.19 -6.42
CA SER A 149 7.15 5.62 -5.03
C SER A 149 7.60 7.07 -4.91
N TYR A 150 6.63 7.99 -4.89
CA TYR A 150 6.91 9.43 -4.91
C TYR A 150 7.46 9.92 -3.57
N THR A 151 8.47 10.75 -3.64
CA THR A 151 9.04 11.45 -2.49
C THR A 151 9.82 12.68 -2.96
N MET A 152 10.19 13.54 -2.02
CA MET A 152 10.98 14.74 -2.27
C MET A 152 12.37 14.59 -1.66
N SER A 153 13.40 14.86 -2.44
CA SER A 153 14.80 14.96 -1.98
C SER A 153 15.64 15.64 -3.07
N PRO A 154 16.92 15.96 -2.82
CA PRO A 154 17.79 16.51 -3.86
C PRO A 154 17.97 15.63 -5.11
N ILE A 155 17.68 14.31 -5.00
CA ILE A 155 17.81 13.37 -6.12
C ILE A 155 16.46 13.01 -6.76
N HIS A 156 15.36 13.10 -6.02
CA HIS A 156 14.01 12.79 -6.50
C HIS A 156 13.38 14.03 -7.15
N ASN A 157 13.83 14.33 -8.35
CA ASN A 157 13.30 15.40 -9.19
C ASN A 157 12.47 14.84 -10.37
N GLU A 158 11.89 15.70 -11.18
CA GLU A 158 11.09 15.30 -12.34
C GLU A 158 11.86 14.36 -13.30
N ALA A 159 13.12 14.68 -13.60
CA ALA A 159 13.94 13.87 -14.50
C ALA A 159 14.19 12.45 -13.94
N TYR A 160 14.33 12.30 -12.62
CA TYR A 160 14.44 11.01 -11.96
C TYR A 160 13.19 10.16 -12.20
N PHE A 161 12.00 10.73 -11.96
CA PHE A 161 10.74 9.99 -12.13
C PHE A 161 10.42 9.70 -13.59
N VAL A 162 10.75 10.61 -14.51
CA VAL A 162 10.62 10.40 -15.95
C VAL A 162 11.49 9.25 -16.44
N LYS A 163 12.76 9.20 -15.98
CA LYS A 163 13.65 8.06 -16.29
C LYS A 163 13.09 6.75 -15.78
N LEU A 164 12.65 6.72 -14.53
CA LEU A 164 12.09 5.53 -13.88
C LEU A 164 10.83 5.04 -14.61
N ALA A 165 9.96 5.96 -15.05
CA ALA A 165 8.74 5.60 -15.79
C ALA A 165 9.06 4.95 -17.15
N LYS A 166 10.08 5.42 -17.86
CA LYS A 166 10.56 4.79 -19.11
C LYS A 166 11.05 3.37 -18.87
N GLU A 167 11.87 3.17 -17.86
CA GLU A 167 12.38 1.84 -17.50
C GLU A 167 11.23 0.88 -17.20
N LEU A 168 10.20 1.32 -16.45
CA LEU A 168 9.03 0.50 -16.14
C LEU A 168 8.17 0.21 -17.38
N GLU A 169 7.99 1.16 -18.30
CA GLU A 169 7.31 0.92 -19.57
C GLU A 169 8.07 -0.10 -20.42
N GLU A 170 9.40 0.01 -20.51
CA GLU A 170 10.26 -0.95 -21.22
C GLU A 170 10.20 -2.36 -20.60
N MET A 171 10.02 -2.47 -19.29
CA MET A 171 9.78 -3.73 -18.59
C MET A 171 8.41 -4.34 -18.87
N GLY A 172 7.52 -3.61 -19.53
CA GLY A 172 6.20 -4.09 -19.96
C GLY A 172 5.04 -3.68 -19.05
N ALA A 173 5.17 -2.60 -18.29
CA ALA A 173 4.04 -2.02 -17.56
C ALA A 173 2.91 -1.63 -18.52
N ASP A 174 1.67 -1.93 -18.15
CA ASP A 174 0.47 -1.53 -18.89
C ASP A 174 -0.01 -0.13 -18.44
N MET A 175 0.40 0.32 -17.26
CA MET A 175 0.13 1.63 -16.66
C MET A 175 1.27 2.01 -15.72
N ILE A 176 1.50 3.32 -15.54
CA ILE A 176 2.44 3.87 -14.57
C ILE A 176 1.67 4.62 -13.47
N CYS A 177 1.86 4.23 -12.21
CA CYS A 177 1.27 4.89 -11.06
C CYS A 177 2.28 5.81 -10.37
N ILE A 178 1.94 7.08 -10.18
CA ILE A 178 2.61 7.96 -9.22
C ILE A 178 1.97 7.69 -7.86
N LYS A 179 2.71 7.13 -6.92
CA LYS A 179 2.20 6.79 -5.58
C LYS A 179 2.76 7.71 -4.52
N ASP A 180 1.96 8.70 -4.14
CA ASP A 180 2.26 9.70 -3.13
C ASP A 180 1.56 9.38 -1.80
N MET A 181 2.17 8.55 -0.99
CA MET A 181 1.57 8.07 0.28
C MET A 181 1.55 9.11 1.40
N ALA A 182 2.32 10.17 1.30
CA ALA A 182 2.44 11.18 2.34
C ALA A 182 1.84 12.54 1.94
N ASN A 183 1.23 12.62 0.74
CA ASN A 183 0.71 13.86 0.17
C ASN A 183 1.78 14.96 0.08
N LEU A 184 2.95 14.58 -0.47
CA LEU A 184 4.09 15.47 -0.70
C LEU A 184 4.06 16.10 -2.10
N LEU A 185 3.34 15.49 -3.03
CA LEU A 185 3.18 15.97 -4.39
C LEU A 185 2.23 17.17 -4.40
N LEU A 186 2.82 18.37 -4.41
CA LEU A 186 2.06 19.60 -4.41
C LEU A 186 1.34 19.83 -5.76
N PRO A 187 0.26 20.62 -5.80
CA PRO A 187 -0.57 20.75 -7.00
C PRO A 187 0.19 21.17 -8.26
N MET A 188 1.11 22.13 -8.15
CA MET A 188 1.90 22.59 -9.29
C MET A 188 2.95 21.56 -9.72
N ASP A 189 3.54 20.83 -8.78
CA ASP A 189 4.49 19.76 -9.06
C ASP A 189 3.77 18.57 -9.72
N ALA A 190 2.52 18.28 -9.30
CA ALA A 190 1.68 17.28 -9.95
C ALA A 190 1.39 17.62 -11.41
N TYR A 191 1.07 18.90 -11.69
CA TYR A 191 0.88 19.38 -13.06
C TYR A 191 2.14 19.17 -13.90
N SER A 192 3.30 19.59 -13.40
CA SER A 192 4.58 19.48 -14.10
C SER A 192 4.96 18.02 -14.36
N LEU A 193 4.95 17.19 -13.30
CA LEU A 193 5.33 15.78 -13.38
C LEU A 193 4.41 14.98 -14.31
N VAL A 194 3.09 15.13 -14.17
CA VAL A 194 2.12 14.42 -15.02
C VAL A 194 2.32 14.81 -16.48
N LYS A 195 2.49 16.12 -16.77
CA LYS A 195 2.75 16.60 -18.12
C LYS A 195 4.02 15.98 -18.69
N ALA A 196 5.13 15.99 -17.94
CA ALA A 196 6.40 15.41 -18.37
C ALA A 196 6.29 13.90 -18.64
N LEU A 197 5.57 13.17 -17.80
CA LEU A 197 5.29 11.73 -17.99
C LEU A 197 4.45 11.48 -19.24
N LYS A 198 3.36 12.25 -19.45
CA LYS A 198 2.51 12.13 -20.64
C LYS A 198 3.23 12.43 -21.95
N GLU A 199 4.25 13.29 -21.92
CA GLU A 199 5.12 13.58 -23.07
C GLU A 199 6.18 12.50 -23.31
N THR A 200 6.40 11.60 -22.34
CA THR A 200 7.55 10.68 -22.31
C THR A 200 7.16 9.22 -22.52
N VAL A 201 6.09 8.75 -21.88
CA VAL A 201 5.62 7.36 -21.96
C VAL A 201 4.29 7.28 -22.69
N SER A 202 4.02 6.15 -23.34
CA SER A 202 2.80 5.91 -24.12
C SER A 202 1.68 5.30 -23.31
N VAL A 203 2.01 4.66 -22.19
CA VAL A 203 1.03 4.00 -21.29
C VAL A 203 0.27 5.01 -20.43
N PRO A 204 -0.94 4.69 -19.99
CA PRO A 204 -1.71 5.55 -19.09
C PRO A 204 -0.95 5.90 -17.81
N ILE A 205 -1.15 7.14 -17.33
CA ILE A 205 -0.64 7.62 -16.05
C ILE A 205 -1.76 7.60 -15.03
N HIS A 206 -1.50 6.96 -13.91
CA HIS A 206 -2.38 6.88 -12.74
C HIS A 206 -1.77 7.69 -11.59
N LEU A 207 -2.56 8.46 -10.86
CA LEU A 207 -2.11 9.19 -9.68
C LEU A 207 -2.85 8.71 -8.44
N HIS A 208 -2.07 8.24 -7.47
CA HIS A 208 -2.49 7.96 -6.11
C HIS A 208 -1.90 9.00 -5.16
N THR A 209 -2.72 9.68 -4.40
CA THR A 209 -2.27 10.58 -3.31
C THR A 209 -3.23 10.51 -2.14
N HIS A 210 -2.72 10.84 -0.96
CA HIS A 210 -3.51 11.04 0.24
C HIS A 210 -3.93 12.50 0.39
N ASN A 211 -4.61 12.86 1.47
CA ASN A 211 -4.96 14.24 1.80
C ASN A 211 -4.38 14.69 3.15
N THR A 212 -3.25 14.09 3.53
CA THR A 212 -2.64 14.32 4.85
C THR A 212 -2.22 15.77 5.05
N SER A 213 -1.63 16.40 4.02
CA SER A 213 -1.22 17.82 4.08
C SER A 213 -2.36 18.81 3.77
N GLY A 214 -3.53 18.31 3.33
CA GLY A 214 -4.68 19.12 2.90
C GLY A 214 -4.60 19.62 1.47
N THR A 215 -3.65 19.15 0.65
CA THR A 215 -3.50 19.55 -0.75
C THR A 215 -4.04 18.51 -1.74
N GLY A 216 -4.48 17.34 -1.28
CA GLY A 216 -4.82 16.19 -2.12
C GLY A 216 -5.85 16.50 -3.21
N ASP A 217 -6.97 17.13 -2.87
CA ASP A 217 -8.00 17.50 -3.85
C ASP A 217 -7.47 18.47 -4.91
N MET A 218 -6.65 19.45 -4.49
CA MET A 218 -6.00 20.39 -5.40
C MET A 218 -4.96 19.69 -6.29
N THR A 219 -4.23 18.73 -5.75
CA THR A 219 -3.25 17.91 -6.46
C THR A 219 -3.93 17.10 -7.57
N LEU A 220 -5.05 16.42 -7.25
CA LEU A 220 -5.82 15.67 -8.25
C LEU A 220 -6.39 16.56 -9.35
N LEU A 221 -6.91 17.75 -8.98
CA LEU A 221 -7.42 18.70 -9.96
C LEU A 221 -6.31 19.18 -10.92
N MET A 222 -5.14 19.52 -10.40
CA MET A 222 -4.00 19.96 -11.23
C MET A 222 -3.46 18.83 -12.10
N ALA A 223 -3.44 17.59 -11.60
CA ALA A 223 -3.13 16.41 -12.40
C ALA A 223 -4.15 16.19 -13.53
N ALA A 224 -5.45 16.40 -13.27
CA ALA A 224 -6.49 16.34 -14.30
C ALA A 224 -6.27 17.39 -15.38
N TYR A 225 -5.87 18.63 -15.04
CA TYR A 225 -5.48 19.66 -16.00
C TYR A 225 -4.26 19.23 -16.84
N ALA A 226 -3.28 18.56 -16.25
CA ALA A 226 -2.08 18.05 -16.92
C ALA A 226 -2.35 16.81 -17.80
N GLY A 227 -3.55 16.23 -17.74
CA GLY A 227 -3.95 15.11 -18.60
C GLY A 227 -3.69 13.74 -18.00
N VAL A 228 -3.62 13.60 -16.67
CA VAL A 228 -3.59 12.28 -16.01
C VAL A 228 -4.76 11.43 -16.48
N ASP A 229 -4.56 10.13 -16.67
CA ASP A 229 -5.61 9.27 -17.22
C ASP A 229 -6.54 8.71 -16.13
N ILE A 230 -5.97 8.33 -14.98
CA ILE A 230 -6.67 7.69 -13.88
C ILE A 230 -6.22 8.34 -12.56
N VAL A 231 -7.12 8.44 -11.60
CA VAL A 231 -6.79 8.88 -10.23
C VAL A 231 -7.43 7.97 -9.20
N ASP A 232 -6.74 7.80 -8.07
CA ASP A 232 -7.31 7.19 -6.88
C ASP A 232 -8.09 8.20 -6.07
N THR A 233 -9.25 7.79 -5.60
CA THR A 233 -10.07 8.51 -4.64
C THR A 233 -10.65 7.54 -3.61
N GLY A 234 -11.35 8.07 -2.61
CA GLY A 234 -12.02 7.26 -1.59
C GLY A 234 -12.50 8.14 -0.45
N THR A 235 -13.19 7.56 0.49
CA THR A 235 -13.66 8.30 1.67
C THR A 235 -12.46 8.87 2.43
N SER A 236 -12.41 10.19 2.54
CA SER A 236 -11.32 10.98 3.18
C SER A 236 -9.96 10.99 2.47
N GLN A 237 -9.83 10.39 1.30
CA GLN A 237 -8.53 10.30 0.59
C GLN A 237 -8.69 10.47 -0.92
N PRO A 238 -8.48 11.59 -1.44
CA PRO A 238 -9.42 12.72 -1.55
C PRO A 238 -10.83 12.24 -1.90
N ALA A 239 -11.86 12.99 -1.53
CA ALA A 239 -13.24 12.55 -1.69
C ALA A 239 -13.65 12.42 -3.17
N THR A 240 -14.12 11.24 -3.55
CA THR A 240 -14.54 10.92 -4.92
C THR A 240 -15.60 11.88 -5.43
N GLU A 241 -16.64 12.10 -4.64
CA GLU A 241 -17.80 12.93 -5.02
C GLU A 241 -17.41 14.38 -5.30
N SER A 242 -16.45 14.93 -4.53
CA SER A 242 -15.97 16.30 -4.69
C SER A 242 -15.28 16.49 -6.05
N LEU A 243 -14.43 15.53 -6.44
CA LEU A 243 -13.72 15.57 -7.72
C LEU A 243 -14.69 15.38 -8.89
N VAL A 244 -15.61 14.42 -8.80
CA VAL A 244 -16.65 14.16 -9.82
C VAL A 244 -17.52 15.40 -10.03
N ALA A 245 -17.98 16.02 -8.94
CA ALA A 245 -18.78 17.25 -9.03
C ALA A 245 -17.99 18.43 -9.63
N THR A 246 -16.71 18.55 -9.30
CA THR A 246 -15.81 19.60 -9.82
C THR A 246 -15.60 19.49 -11.33
N LEU A 247 -15.47 18.28 -11.86
CA LEU A 247 -15.21 18.05 -13.28
C LEU A 247 -16.47 17.94 -14.14
N LYS A 248 -17.64 17.90 -13.51
CA LYS A 248 -18.92 17.76 -14.22
C LYS A 248 -19.13 18.85 -15.27
N GLY A 249 -19.45 18.44 -16.50
CA GLY A 249 -19.68 19.34 -17.63
C GLY A 249 -18.40 19.89 -18.27
N THR A 250 -17.22 19.50 -17.80
CA THR A 250 -15.94 19.79 -18.46
C THR A 250 -15.56 18.69 -19.46
N VAL A 251 -14.50 18.88 -20.24
CA VAL A 251 -13.95 17.83 -21.12
C VAL A 251 -13.37 16.63 -20.34
N ARG A 252 -13.19 16.78 -19.03
CA ARG A 252 -12.68 15.75 -18.12
C ARG A 252 -13.80 15.12 -17.29
N ASP A 253 -15.06 15.42 -17.60
CA ASP A 253 -16.21 14.83 -16.89
C ASP A 253 -16.09 13.31 -16.85
N THR A 254 -16.17 12.77 -15.63
CA THR A 254 -15.99 11.33 -15.36
C THR A 254 -17.20 10.50 -15.82
N GLY A 255 -18.38 11.13 -15.97
CA GLY A 255 -19.63 10.47 -16.27
C GLY A 255 -20.21 9.61 -15.13
N LEU A 256 -19.58 9.65 -13.94
CA LEU A 256 -19.98 8.82 -12.79
C LEU A 256 -21.26 9.35 -12.13
N ASP A 257 -22.07 8.44 -11.58
CA ASP A 257 -23.36 8.73 -10.95
C ASP A 257 -23.21 9.14 -9.48
N LEU A 258 -23.35 10.46 -9.22
CA LEU A 258 -23.29 11.00 -7.85
C LEU A 258 -24.41 10.49 -6.93
N GLY A 259 -25.56 10.10 -7.47
CA GLY A 259 -26.66 9.52 -6.67
C GLY A 259 -26.25 8.18 -6.08
N LYS A 260 -25.76 7.28 -6.92
CA LYS A 260 -25.26 5.96 -6.50
C LYS A 260 -24.05 6.08 -5.55
N MET A 261 -23.17 7.05 -5.78
CA MET A 261 -22.07 7.34 -4.85
C MET A 261 -22.59 7.74 -3.48
N SER A 262 -23.64 8.60 -3.45
CA SER A 262 -24.28 9.01 -2.19
C SER A 262 -24.87 7.82 -1.43
N ASP A 263 -25.51 6.88 -2.13
CA ASP A 263 -26.07 5.67 -1.52
C ASP A 263 -24.96 4.80 -0.87
N ALA A 264 -23.86 4.56 -1.58
CA ALA A 264 -22.70 3.86 -1.04
C ALA A 264 -22.09 4.62 0.15
N ALA A 265 -21.97 5.95 0.05
CA ALA A 265 -21.39 6.77 1.12
C ALA A 265 -22.25 6.78 2.39
N VAL A 266 -23.59 6.69 2.28
CA VAL A 266 -24.47 6.55 3.46
C VAL A 266 -24.13 5.28 4.23
N HIS A 267 -23.96 4.17 3.54
CA HIS A 267 -23.58 2.90 4.16
C HIS A 267 -22.21 2.99 4.85
N PHE A 268 -21.17 3.45 4.14
CA PHE A 268 -19.83 3.51 4.71
C PHE A 268 -19.67 4.53 5.84
N ARG A 269 -20.49 5.59 5.88
CA ARG A 269 -20.54 6.49 7.06
C ARG A 269 -21.06 5.77 8.31
N GLN A 270 -22.03 4.85 8.16
CA GLN A 270 -22.49 4.03 9.29
C GLN A 270 -21.40 3.06 9.76
N VAL A 271 -20.68 2.42 8.83
CA VAL A 271 -19.52 1.58 9.15
C VAL A 271 -18.43 2.40 9.86
N ALA A 272 -18.09 3.57 9.34
CA ALA A 272 -17.09 4.46 9.96
C ALA A 272 -17.52 4.90 11.37
N GLN A 273 -18.80 5.26 11.58
CA GLN A 273 -19.30 5.62 12.91
C GLN A 273 -19.17 4.44 13.89
N ARG A 274 -19.54 3.24 13.48
CA ARG A 274 -19.39 2.03 14.31
C ARG A 274 -17.92 1.77 14.67
N LEU A 275 -16.98 1.91 13.71
CA LEU A 275 -15.56 1.76 13.97
C LEU A 275 -15.01 2.86 14.90
N GLN A 276 -15.55 4.07 14.82
CA GLN A 276 -15.22 5.17 15.71
C GLN A 276 -15.72 4.91 17.12
N ASP A 277 -16.98 4.47 17.28
CA ASP A 277 -17.58 4.14 18.58
C ASP A 277 -16.85 2.97 19.26
N ALA A 278 -16.30 2.06 18.47
CA ALA A 278 -15.44 0.96 18.94
C ALA A 278 -13.99 1.41 19.27
N GLY A 279 -13.64 2.68 19.07
CA GLY A 279 -12.28 3.21 19.29
C GLY A 279 -11.23 2.73 18.28
N ILE A 280 -11.67 2.14 17.16
CA ILE A 280 -10.78 1.64 16.10
C ILE A 280 -10.38 2.77 15.15
N LEU A 281 -11.35 3.60 14.75
CA LEU A 281 -11.12 4.79 13.93
C LEU A 281 -10.97 6.00 14.87
N ASP A 282 -9.75 6.55 14.99
CA ASP A 282 -9.54 7.80 15.72
C ASP A 282 -9.82 8.99 14.79
N PRO A 283 -10.78 9.88 15.10
CA PRO A 283 -11.08 11.06 14.28
C PRO A 283 -9.86 11.98 14.00
N LYS A 284 -8.80 11.85 14.79
CA LYS A 284 -7.56 12.60 14.57
C LYS A 284 -6.87 12.24 13.27
N VAL A 285 -6.99 10.99 12.80
CA VAL A 285 -6.38 10.55 11.54
C VAL A 285 -7.05 11.16 10.30
N LEU A 286 -8.26 11.71 10.46
CA LEU A 286 -8.99 12.39 9.40
C LEU A 286 -8.63 13.88 9.28
N ARG A 287 -7.77 14.39 10.17
CA ARG A 287 -7.39 15.81 10.18
C ARG A 287 -6.17 16.03 9.29
N VAL A 288 -6.14 17.23 8.71
CA VAL A 288 -4.95 17.71 8.01
C VAL A 288 -3.80 17.92 9.01
N ASP A 289 -2.61 17.42 8.66
CA ASP A 289 -1.36 17.69 9.37
C ASP A 289 -0.31 18.26 8.41
N THR A 290 -0.17 19.58 8.42
CA THR A 290 0.80 20.28 7.57
C THR A 290 2.27 20.04 7.94
N ASN A 291 2.56 19.45 9.12
CA ASN A 291 3.91 19.05 9.48
C ASN A 291 4.46 17.97 8.54
N THR A 292 3.58 17.22 7.87
CA THR A 292 3.98 16.27 6.83
C THR A 292 4.84 16.92 5.76
N LEU A 293 4.56 18.17 5.39
CA LEU A 293 5.35 18.93 4.41
C LEU A 293 6.76 19.26 4.89
N LEU A 294 6.97 19.37 6.21
CA LEU A 294 8.27 19.68 6.80
C LEU A 294 9.10 18.41 7.03
N TYR A 295 8.53 17.42 7.66
CA TYR A 295 9.25 16.22 8.08
C TYR A 295 9.14 15.06 7.08
N GLN A 296 8.22 15.16 6.10
CA GLN A 296 7.97 14.18 5.04
C GLN A 296 7.62 12.78 5.58
N VAL A 297 6.98 12.73 6.73
CA VAL A 297 6.65 11.51 7.47
C VAL A 297 5.18 11.14 7.22
N PRO A 298 4.89 9.95 6.67
CA PRO A 298 3.51 9.48 6.51
C PRO A 298 2.81 9.31 7.86
N GLY A 299 1.49 9.56 7.91
CA GLY A 299 0.70 9.50 9.13
C GLY A 299 0.81 8.18 9.92
N GLY A 300 0.84 7.04 9.22
CA GLY A 300 1.02 5.72 9.85
C GLY A 300 2.39 5.53 10.53
N MET A 301 3.42 6.22 10.06
CA MET A 301 4.73 6.21 10.70
C MET A 301 4.72 6.99 12.02
N LEU A 302 4.01 8.12 12.10
CA LEU A 302 3.91 8.93 13.31
C LEU A 302 3.33 8.15 14.49
N SER A 303 2.27 7.37 14.26
CA SER A 303 1.66 6.53 15.29
C SER A 303 2.64 5.51 15.85
N ASN A 304 3.46 4.88 14.98
CA ASN A 304 4.48 3.94 15.41
C ASN A 304 5.60 4.61 16.23
N LEU A 305 6.04 5.81 15.83
CA LEU A 305 7.05 6.58 16.58
C LEU A 305 6.55 6.94 17.98
N ILE A 306 5.33 7.43 18.10
CA ILE A 306 4.71 7.75 19.39
C ILE A 306 4.66 6.50 20.28
N SER A 307 4.26 5.36 19.74
CA SER A 307 4.21 4.09 20.49
C SER A 307 5.59 3.66 20.98
N GLN A 308 6.63 3.72 20.14
CA GLN A 308 7.99 3.37 20.51
C GLN A 308 8.56 4.31 21.59
N LEU A 309 8.32 5.62 21.48
CA LEU A 309 8.76 6.59 22.47
C LEU A 309 8.03 6.39 23.81
N LYS A 310 6.73 6.09 23.78
CA LYS A 310 5.95 5.77 24.97
C LYS A 310 6.47 4.53 25.69
N GLN A 311 6.77 3.46 24.95
CA GLN A 311 7.37 2.24 25.52
C GLN A 311 8.75 2.50 26.14
N ALA A 312 9.50 3.47 25.59
CA ALA A 312 10.80 3.88 26.13
C ALA A 312 10.70 4.94 27.26
N GLY A 313 9.50 5.44 27.60
CA GLY A 313 9.31 6.53 28.56
C GLY A 313 9.99 7.83 28.14
N LYS A 314 9.96 8.13 26.83
CA LYS A 314 10.66 9.27 26.19
C LYS A 314 9.72 10.08 25.27
N GLU A 315 8.45 10.22 25.62
CA GLU A 315 7.47 10.97 24.82
C GLU A 315 7.88 12.45 24.61
N ASP A 316 8.64 13.01 25.56
CA ASP A 316 9.21 14.37 25.47
C ASP A 316 10.17 14.52 24.29
N LYS A 317 10.71 13.43 23.73
CA LYS A 317 11.67 13.39 22.63
C LYS A 317 11.02 13.33 21.24
N TYR A 318 9.71 13.44 21.14
CA TYR A 318 8.98 13.30 19.87
C TYR A 318 9.48 14.26 18.78
N TYR A 319 9.64 15.54 19.09
CA TYR A 319 10.13 16.51 18.11
C TYR A 319 11.61 16.33 17.77
N ASP A 320 12.43 15.86 18.72
CA ASP A 320 13.83 15.51 18.45
C ASP A 320 13.94 14.38 17.44
N VAL A 321 13.07 13.36 17.56
CA VAL A 321 12.99 12.23 16.60
C VAL A 321 12.51 12.71 15.23
N LEU A 322 11.48 13.56 15.17
CA LEU A 322 11.01 14.12 13.89
C LEU A 322 12.13 14.87 13.16
N ALA A 323 12.92 15.66 13.88
CA ALA A 323 14.08 16.38 13.31
C ALA A 323 15.22 15.45 12.89
N GLU A 324 15.35 14.26 13.51
CA GLU A 324 16.39 13.28 13.17
C GLU A 324 16.05 12.44 11.92
N ILE A 325 14.74 12.23 11.61
CA ILE A 325 14.31 11.43 10.47
C ILE A 325 14.90 11.91 9.13
N PRO A 326 14.85 13.19 8.75
CA PRO A 326 15.46 13.67 7.52
C PRO A 326 16.99 13.45 7.47
N ARG A 327 17.66 13.49 8.61
CA ARG A 327 19.10 13.26 8.72
C ARG A 327 19.46 11.79 8.50
N VAL A 328 18.72 10.88 9.15
CA VAL A 328 18.89 9.43 8.92
C VAL A 328 18.55 9.08 7.47
N ARG A 329 17.47 9.64 6.93
CA ARG A 329 17.07 9.43 5.55
C ARG A 329 18.17 9.86 4.57
N LYS A 330 18.80 11.03 4.79
CA LYS A 330 19.94 11.49 4.00
C LYS A 330 21.11 10.51 4.09
N ASP A 331 21.49 10.11 5.31
CA ASP A 331 22.61 9.20 5.55
C ASP A 331 22.39 7.82 4.91
N PHE A 332 21.12 7.40 4.76
CA PHE A 332 20.72 6.14 4.11
C PHE A 332 20.52 6.27 2.59
N GLY A 333 20.91 7.40 1.96
CA GLY A 333 20.80 7.57 0.51
C GLY A 333 19.39 7.93 0.03
N TYR A 334 18.63 8.64 0.85
CA TYR A 334 17.30 9.18 0.54
C TYR A 334 16.22 8.15 0.14
N PRO A 335 16.04 7.03 0.84
CA PRO A 335 14.92 6.13 0.52
C PRO A 335 13.58 6.87 0.61
N PRO A 336 12.60 6.58 -0.26
CA PRO A 336 11.22 7.01 -0.05
C PRO A 336 10.71 6.47 1.29
N LEU A 337 9.88 7.25 1.99
CA LEU A 337 9.31 6.83 3.28
C LEU A 337 7.97 6.11 3.07
N VAL A 338 8.04 4.90 2.57
CA VAL A 338 6.94 3.96 2.40
C VAL A 338 7.27 2.65 3.12
N THR A 339 6.31 1.77 3.34
CA THR A 339 6.58 0.46 3.99
C THR A 339 7.47 -0.42 3.10
N PRO A 340 8.60 -1.01 3.60
CA PRO A 340 9.10 -0.99 4.98
C PRO A 340 10.10 0.13 5.31
N SER A 341 10.60 0.88 4.33
CA SER A 341 11.68 1.88 4.49
C SER A 341 11.36 2.96 5.54
N SER A 342 10.09 3.40 5.60
CA SER A 342 9.64 4.36 6.61
C SER A 342 9.84 3.86 8.05
N GLN A 343 9.52 2.59 8.29
CA GLN A 343 9.71 1.97 9.60
C GLN A 343 11.18 1.84 9.96
N ILE A 344 12.02 1.45 8.99
CA ILE A 344 13.46 1.28 9.17
C ILE A 344 14.12 2.61 9.54
N VAL A 345 13.86 3.66 8.75
CA VAL A 345 14.39 5.01 8.98
C VAL A 345 13.87 5.57 10.31
N GLY A 346 12.58 5.39 10.60
CA GLY A 346 11.97 5.86 11.84
C GLY A 346 12.55 5.20 13.08
N THR A 347 12.67 3.88 13.07
CA THR A 347 13.26 3.13 14.19
C THR A 347 14.72 3.52 14.40
N GLN A 348 15.49 3.73 13.34
CA GLN A 348 16.87 4.22 13.48
C GLN A 348 16.92 5.63 14.09
N ALA A 349 16.02 6.53 13.68
CA ALA A 349 15.95 7.87 14.25
C ALA A 349 15.60 7.83 15.76
N VAL A 350 14.63 6.99 16.15
CA VAL A 350 14.29 6.76 17.56
C VAL A 350 15.52 6.25 18.33
N MET A 351 16.24 5.25 17.80
CA MET A 351 17.43 4.70 18.45
C MET A 351 18.52 5.76 18.62
N ASN A 352 18.77 6.60 17.60
CA ASN A 352 19.76 7.68 17.69
C ASN A 352 19.46 8.64 18.85
N ILE A 353 18.18 8.99 19.03
CA ILE A 353 17.74 9.92 20.09
C ILE A 353 17.74 9.26 21.47
N ILE A 354 17.22 8.04 21.59
CA ILE A 354 17.15 7.34 22.88
C ILE A 354 18.55 7.04 23.42
N MET A 355 19.50 6.64 22.56
CA MET A 355 20.86 6.33 22.94
C MET A 355 21.74 7.56 23.19
N GLY A 356 21.26 8.76 22.87
CA GLY A 356 22.00 10.03 23.03
C GLY A 356 23.18 10.18 22.08
N GLU A 357 23.41 9.23 21.19
CA GLU A 357 24.49 9.23 20.20
C GLU A 357 24.01 8.60 18.90
N ARG A 358 24.25 9.31 17.78
CA ARG A 358 23.85 8.84 16.45
C ARG A 358 24.64 7.58 16.05
N TYR A 359 23.89 6.55 15.65
CA TYR A 359 24.47 5.29 15.14
C TYR A 359 25.31 4.52 16.16
N LYS A 360 25.00 4.66 17.43
CA LYS A 360 25.57 3.81 18.50
C LYS A 360 25.00 2.39 18.43
N VAL A 361 23.74 2.28 18.02
CA VAL A 361 23.02 1.01 17.82
C VAL A 361 22.34 1.02 16.47
N PHE A 362 22.44 -0.07 15.73
CA PHE A 362 21.73 -0.31 14.50
C PHE A 362 20.74 -1.47 14.66
N PRO A 363 19.43 -1.26 14.46
CA PRO A 363 18.50 -2.37 14.26
C PRO A 363 18.94 -3.27 13.10
N LYS A 364 18.52 -4.54 13.14
CA LYS A 364 18.86 -5.52 12.10
C LYS A 364 18.44 -5.04 10.71
N GLU A 365 17.26 -4.49 10.62
CA GLU A 365 16.66 -3.99 9.36
C GLU A 365 17.44 -2.78 8.82
N SER A 366 17.95 -1.90 9.71
CA SER A 366 18.81 -0.78 9.30
C SER A 366 20.11 -1.27 8.68
N LYS A 367 20.75 -2.30 9.28
CA LYS A 367 21.95 -2.91 8.72
C LYS A 367 21.66 -3.59 7.37
N ALA A 368 20.57 -4.35 7.28
CA ALA A 368 20.16 -5.01 6.06
C ALA A 368 19.90 -4.01 4.92
N MET A 369 19.25 -2.87 5.21
CA MET A 369 19.06 -1.80 4.23
C MET A 369 20.38 -1.18 3.77
N LEU A 370 21.29 -0.85 4.70
CA LEU A 370 22.61 -0.30 4.39
C LEU A 370 23.48 -1.28 3.60
N LYS A 371 23.27 -2.57 3.78
CA LYS A 371 23.96 -3.64 3.06
C LYS A 371 23.38 -3.89 1.66
N GLY A 372 22.22 -3.33 1.34
CA GLY A 372 21.55 -3.52 0.05
C GLY A 372 20.70 -4.78 -0.05
N GLU A 373 20.35 -5.42 1.08
CA GLU A 373 19.51 -6.63 1.11
C GLU A 373 18.04 -6.35 0.75
N TYR A 374 17.62 -5.06 0.76
CA TYR A 374 16.31 -4.60 0.25
C TYR A 374 16.35 -4.10 -1.19
N GLY A 375 17.52 -4.04 -1.82
CA GLY A 375 17.74 -3.47 -3.14
C GLY A 375 18.67 -2.27 -3.11
N GLN A 376 18.82 -1.65 -4.28
CA GLN A 376 19.67 -0.48 -4.47
C GLN A 376 18.99 0.76 -3.88
N LEU A 377 19.68 1.45 -2.99
CA LEU A 377 19.22 2.73 -2.46
C LEU A 377 19.31 3.82 -3.54
N PRO A 378 18.33 4.75 -3.59
CA PRO A 378 18.23 5.74 -4.67
C PRO A 378 19.46 6.66 -4.77
N GLY A 379 20.06 7.00 -3.62
CA GLY A 379 21.23 7.86 -3.55
C GLY A 379 22.42 7.22 -2.84
N GLN A 380 23.51 7.97 -2.76
CA GLN A 380 24.72 7.51 -2.09
C GLN A 380 24.50 7.41 -0.59
N VAL A 381 24.74 6.22 -0.03
CA VAL A 381 24.79 6.00 1.42
C VAL A 381 26.02 6.68 2.01
N ASN A 382 25.87 7.29 3.19
CA ASN A 382 26.99 7.88 3.91
C ASN A 382 28.02 6.79 4.28
N PRO A 383 29.27 6.87 3.76
CA PRO A 383 30.26 5.82 3.99
C PRO A 383 30.63 5.63 5.46
N GLU A 384 30.63 6.72 6.24
CA GLU A 384 30.94 6.66 7.68
C GLU A 384 29.85 5.90 8.44
N VAL A 385 28.57 6.09 8.05
CA VAL A 385 27.45 5.37 8.66
C VAL A 385 27.50 3.88 8.31
N ARG A 386 27.85 3.55 7.07
CA ARG A 386 28.02 2.16 6.64
C ARG A 386 29.16 1.49 7.39
N ALA A 387 30.30 2.19 7.56
CA ALA A 387 31.42 1.70 8.35
C ALA A 387 31.07 1.49 9.82
N LYS A 388 30.33 2.44 10.45
CA LYS A 388 29.83 2.30 11.83
C LYS A 388 28.86 1.10 11.98
N ALA A 389 28.10 0.77 10.94
CA ALA A 389 27.24 -0.42 10.93
C ALA A 389 28.04 -1.74 10.83
N GLY A 390 29.34 -1.67 10.59
CA GLY A 390 30.23 -2.82 10.43
C GLY A 390 30.06 -3.50 9.06
N ILE A 391 29.74 -2.73 8.02
CA ILE A 391 29.54 -3.23 6.65
C ILE A 391 30.73 -2.76 5.81
N ALA A 392 31.53 -3.70 5.34
CA ALA A 392 32.63 -3.43 4.42
C ALA A 392 32.10 -3.23 2.99
N PRO A 393 32.80 -2.48 2.12
CA PRO A 393 32.37 -2.25 0.74
C PRO A 393 32.07 -3.54 -0.04
N GLU A 394 32.85 -4.59 0.19
CA GLU A 394 32.70 -5.92 -0.40
C GLU A 394 31.48 -6.71 0.08
N ASP A 395 30.92 -6.35 1.23
CA ASP A 395 29.71 -6.98 1.79
C ASP A 395 28.42 -6.41 1.19
N VAL A 396 28.52 -5.34 0.40
CA VAL A 396 27.33 -4.67 -0.16
C VAL A 396 26.76 -5.49 -1.30
N VAL A 397 25.48 -5.84 -1.18
CA VAL A 397 24.73 -6.52 -2.23
C VAL A 397 24.47 -5.53 -3.38
N THR A 398 25.05 -5.82 -4.56
CA THR A 398 24.94 -4.98 -5.77
C THR A 398 24.09 -5.61 -6.86
N CYS A 399 23.89 -6.93 -6.81
CA CYS A 399 22.94 -7.65 -7.69
C CYS A 399 21.49 -7.42 -7.22
N ARG A 400 20.54 -7.95 -7.98
CA ARG A 400 19.15 -8.06 -7.52
C ARG A 400 19.12 -9.01 -6.31
N PRO A 401 18.62 -8.57 -5.12
CA PRO A 401 18.71 -9.40 -3.92
C PRO A 401 18.02 -10.76 -4.04
N ALA A 402 16.96 -10.85 -4.83
CA ALA A 402 16.24 -12.12 -5.03
C ALA A 402 17.07 -13.16 -5.81
N ASP A 403 18.08 -12.75 -6.57
CA ASP A 403 18.98 -13.69 -7.27
C ASP A 403 19.87 -14.51 -6.30
N LEU A 404 19.90 -14.09 -5.03
CA LEU A 404 20.60 -14.82 -3.95
C LEU A 404 19.70 -15.83 -3.25
N LEU A 405 18.42 -15.92 -3.61
CA LEU A 405 17.45 -16.85 -3.04
C LEU A 405 17.28 -18.07 -3.93
N GLU A 406 17.38 -19.25 -3.34
CA GLU A 406 17.00 -20.49 -3.99
C GLU A 406 15.46 -20.60 -4.06
N PRO A 407 14.90 -21.36 -5.03
CA PRO A 407 13.46 -21.59 -5.07
C PRO A 407 12.92 -22.16 -3.75
N GLU A 408 11.82 -21.57 -3.25
CA GLU A 408 11.30 -21.88 -1.91
C GLU A 408 9.90 -22.53 -1.93
N LEU A 409 9.15 -22.46 -3.02
CA LEU A 409 7.74 -22.85 -3.04
C LEU A 409 7.55 -24.34 -2.71
N GLU A 410 8.37 -25.21 -3.29
CA GLU A 410 8.27 -26.67 -3.03
C GLU A 410 8.69 -27.00 -1.59
N LYS A 411 9.67 -26.28 -1.04
CA LYS A 411 10.05 -26.39 0.37
C LYS A 411 8.87 -26.04 1.28
N TYR A 412 8.14 -24.96 0.99
CA TYR A 412 6.96 -24.57 1.75
C TYR A 412 5.82 -25.58 1.62
N ARG A 413 5.59 -26.16 0.43
CA ARG A 413 4.61 -27.24 0.25
C ARG A 413 4.93 -28.46 1.12
N GLN A 414 6.20 -28.84 1.22
CA GLN A 414 6.62 -29.95 2.06
C GLN A 414 6.51 -29.61 3.55
N GLU A 415 6.97 -28.44 3.96
CA GLU A 415 6.94 -27.96 5.34
C GLU A 415 5.50 -27.89 5.88
N PHE A 416 4.56 -27.40 5.07
CA PHE A 416 3.18 -27.19 5.47
C PHE A 416 2.20 -28.29 5.06
N ARG A 417 2.69 -29.41 4.55
CA ARG A 417 1.88 -30.54 4.03
C ARG A 417 0.80 -31.05 4.99
N GLY A 418 1.03 -30.93 6.31
CA GLY A 418 0.06 -31.39 7.32
C GLY A 418 -1.01 -30.35 7.68
N LEU A 419 -0.84 -29.11 7.24
CA LEU A 419 -1.69 -27.98 7.61
C LEU A 419 -2.37 -27.32 6.40
N ALA A 420 -1.64 -27.16 5.29
CA ALA A 420 -2.16 -26.56 4.07
C ALA A 420 -3.06 -27.54 3.30
N LYS A 421 -4.24 -27.08 2.86
CA LYS A 421 -5.18 -27.83 2.02
C LYS A 421 -5.16 -27.37 0.56
N SER A 422 -4.55 -26.22 0.29
CA SER A 422 -4.45 -25.61 -1.03
C SER A 422 -3.14 -24.85 -1.20
N ASP A 423 -2.81 -24.45 -2.44
CA ASP A 423 -1.66 -23.58 -2.70
C ASP A 423 -1.84 -22.20 -2.05
N GLU A 424 -3.07 -21.72 -1.93
CA GLU A 424 -3.41 -20.48 -1.19
C GLU A 424 -3.03 -20.58 0.29
N ASP A 425 -3.28 -21.73 0.92
CA ASP A 425 -2.84 -21.98 2.30
C ASP A 425 -1.30 -21.99 2.40
N VAL A 426 -0.63 -22.65 1.46
CA VAL A 426 0.85 -22.68 1.40
C VAL A 426 1.40 -21.26 1.32
N LEU A 427 0.85 -20.43 0.45
CA LEU A 427 1.26 -19.03 0.28
C LEU A 427 0.96 -18.19 1.54
N SER A 428 -0.18 -18.40 2.18
CA SER A 428 -0.54 -17.74 3.43
C SER A 428 0.45 -18.07 4.56
N LEU A 429 0.81 -19.36 4.69
CA LEU A 429 1.77 -19.85 5.67
C LEU A 429 3.20 -19.36 5.40
N ALA A 430 3.61 -19.32 4.14
CA ALA A 430 4.92 -18.81 3.73
C ALA A 430 5.07 -17.31 4.02
N LEU A 431 4.03 -16.52 3.75
CA LEU A 431 4.07 -15.07 3.95
C LEU A 431 3.89 -14.67 5.43
N PHE A 432 3.04 -15.38 6.17
CA PHE A 432 2.64 -15.02 7.54
C PHE A 432 2.76 -16.20 8.52
N PRO A 433 3.97 -16.78 8.70
CA PRO A 433 4.17 -18.00 9.48
C PRO A 433 3.81 -17.85 10.97
N GLN A 434 3.71 -16.62 11.49
CA GLN A 434 3.32 -16.37 12.89
C GLN A 434 1.80 -16.27 13.10
N VAL A 435 1.02 -16.12 12.03
CA VAL A 435 -0.42 -15.86 12.10
C VAL A 435 -1.22 -16.94 11.40
N ALA A 436 -0.84 -17.29 10.17
CA ALA A 436 -1.57 -18.20 9.31
C ALA A 436 -1.79 -19.60 9.93
N PRO A 437 -0.82 -20.21 10.65
CA PRO A 437 -1.05 -21.53 11.25
C PRO A 437 -2.27 -21.55 12.19
N LYS A 438 -2.31 -20.65 13.14
CA LYS A 438 -3.43 -20.55 14.10
C LYS A 438 -4.76 -20.25 13.42
N PHE A 439 -4.73 -19.42 12.38
CA PHE A 439 -5.91 -19.07 11.62
C PHE A 439 -6.45 -20.30 10.87
N ILE A 440 -5.60 -21.01 10.14
CA ILE A 440 -5.99 -22.19 9.35
C ILE A 440 -6.50 -23.30 10.27
N GLU A 441 -5.81 -23.59 11.39
CA GLU A 441 -6.29 -24.55 12.36
C GLU A 441 -7.68 -24.19 12.88
N LYS A 442 -7.92 -22.92 13.24
CA LYS A 442 -9.23 -22.46 13.69
C LYS A 442 -10.29 -22.58 12.59
N ARG A 443 -9.97 -22.15 11.35
CA ARG A 443 -10.87 -22.23 10.19
C ARG A 443 -11.32 -23.67 9.96
N ASP A 444 -10.38 -24.60 9.98
CA ASP A 444 -10.60 -25.99 9.61
C ASP A 444 -11.28 -26.82 10.72
N HIS A 445 -11.27 -26.33 11.97
CA HIS A 445 -11.97 -26.94 13.10
C HIS A 445 -13.34 -26.31 13.38
N GLN A 446 -13.75 -25.28 12.64
CA GLN A 446 -15.13 -24.78 12.73
C GLN A 446 -16.06 -25.78 12.02
N PRO A 447 -17.22 -26.17 12.62
CA PRO A 447 -18.23 -26.95 11.90
C PRO A 447 -18.68 -26.16 10.68
N GLU A 448 -18.90 -26.86 9.55
CA GLU A 448 -19.43 -26.21 8.34
C GLU A 448 -20.66 -25.37 8.70
N PRO A 449 -20.81 -24.16 8.12
CA PRO A 449 -22.01 -23.37 8.35
C PRO A 449 -23.22 -24.22 7.96
N VAL A 450 -24.10 -24.45 8.90
CA VAL A 450 -25.38 -25.13 8.68
C VAL A 450 -26.12 -24.32 7.63
N SER A 451 -26.49 -24.97 6.53
CA SER A 451 -27.25 -24.37 5.42
C SER A 451 -28.45 -23.56 5.93
N ASP A 452 -28.76 -22.48 5.22
CA ASP A 452 -29.71 -21.38 5.51
C ASP A 452 -31.18 -21.78 5.82
N ASP A 453 -31.42 -22.77 6.68
CA ASP A 453 -32.76 -23.14 7.12
C ASP A 453 -32.94 -23.19 8.66
N ALA A 454 -32.10 -22.50 9.44
CA ALA A 454 -32.28 -22.38 10.87
C ALA A 454 -32.44 -20.93 11.32
N PRO A 455 -33.41 -20.61 12.23
CA PRO A 455 -33.69 -19.24 12.63
C PRO A 455 -32.52 -18.64 13.42
N ALA A 456 -32.21 -17.39 13.12
CA ALA A 456 -31.13 -16.61 13.70
C ALA A 456 -31.15 -16.63 15.22
N VAL A 457 -30.13 -17.23 15.85
CA VAL A 457 -29.82 -17.01 17.26
C VAL A 457 -28.79 -15.86 17.32
N ARG A 458 -29.31 -14.66 17.58
CA ARG A 458 -28.54 -13.51 18.03
C ARG A 458 -28.19 -13.71 19.49
N GLU A 459 -27.00 -14.24 19.79
CA GLU A 459 -26.35 -14.07 21.08
C GLU A 459 -24.94 -14.65 21.00
N LEU A 460 -23.93 -13.79 20.85
CA LEU A 460 -22.52 -14.03 21.26
C LEU A 460 -21.66 -12.80 20.91
N TYR A 461 -21.97 -11.68 21.56
CA TYR A 461 -21.02 -10.55 21.64
C TYR A 461 -21.06 -10.01 23.08
N VAL A 462 -20.40 -10.71 23.99
CA VAL A 462 -19.91 -10.13 25.25
C VAL A 462 -18.65 -10.92 25.60
N ASP A 463 -17.49 -10.41 25.31
CA ASP A 463 -16.37 -10.30 26.24
C ASP A 463 -15.10 -9.79 25.53
N ALA A 464 -14.99 -8.48 25.45
CA ALA A 464 -13.76 -7.79 25.00
C ALA A 464 -13.16 -6.98 26.17
N LYS A 465 -13.23 -7.49 27.40
CA LYS A 465 -12.66 -6.82 28.61
C LYS A 465 -11.54 -7.58 29.31
N SER A 466 -10.99 -8.60 28.71
CA SER A 466 -9.91 -9.35 29.37
C SER A 466 -8.74 -9.64 28.43
N ILE A 467 -8.09 -8.63 27.87
CA ILE A 467 -6.66 -8.68 27.52
C ILE A 467 -6.20 -7.22 27.38
N LEU A 468 -5.77 -6.65 28.48
CA LEU A 468 -4.81 -5.57 28.55
C LEU A 468 -3.41 -6.17 28.60
#